data_8cdd3f40143ea4c168c991f1b8dd3790
#
_entry.id   8cdd3f40143ea4c168c991f1b8dd3790
#
_cell.length_a   1.000
_cell.length_b   1.000
_cell.length_c   1.000
_cell.angle_alpha   90.00
_cell.angle_beta   90.00
_cell.angle_gamma   90.00
#
_symmetry.space_group_name_H-M   'P 1'
#
loop_
_entity.id
_entity.type
_entity.pdbx_description
1 polymer ?
#
loop_
_entity_poly.entity_id
_entity_poly.type
_entity_poly.pdbx_seq_one_letter_code
_entity_poly.pdbx_strand_id
1 'polypeptide(L)'
;MNDREILLNSIFFPRPSFKEKDSKDHLVQVEENIDVGVRFFLTDKNNPTILFFHGNAELSQEYDDIAYYYNMHNCNFIVADYRGYGLSTGSPTKDNLHADSSEIFNYVKSFLNENKYNEKIIIMGRSLGSASACEIISKHSSEIDGCIIESGFGTEIPLMKILDLTPDDVQYDPKHGFENLRKIVEYDGPLFVIHAQMDDIIPLEEGELMHEKSKSSQKEIWIVEHANHNNIMMHTHQEYFKKIKRFIDSI
;
A
#
# COMPACT_ATOMS: atom_id res chain seq x y z
N MET A 1 24.72 7.15 9.31
CA MET A 1 23.82 6.94 8.16
C MET A 1 24.70 6.95 6.93
N ASN A 2 24.69 5.90 6.13
CA ASN A 2 25.42 5.87 4.88
C ASN A 2 24.58 6.54 3.77
N ASP A 3 25.20 6.85 2.61
CA ASP A 3 24.54 7.59 1.52
C ASP A 3 23.26 6.87 1.03
N ARG A 4 23.23 5.53 1.10
CA ARG A 4 22.08 4.71 0.76
C ARG A 4 20.92 4.89 1.75
N GLU A 5 21.18 4.91 3.06
CA GLU A 5 20.15 5.15 4.06
C GLU A 5 19.57 6.56 3.94
N ILE A 6 20.45 7.53 3.63
CA ILE A 6 20.01 8.90 3.35
C ILE A 6 19.07 8.91 2.14
N LEU A 7 19.44 8.23 1.05
CA LEU A 7 18.61 8.10 -0.13
C LEU A 7 17.24 7.49 0.19
N LEU A 8 17.21 6.30 0.82
CA LEU A 8 15.96 5.58 1.11
C LEU A 8 15.05 6.35 2.06
N ASN A 9 15.60 7.24 2.87
CA ASN A 9 14.81 8.10 3.74
C ASN A 9 14.40 9.42 3.06
N SER A 10 15.12 9.86 2.02
CA SER A 10 14.79 11.09 1.27
C SER A 10 13.64 10.93 0.27
N ILE A 11 13.20 9.71 0.00
CA ILE A 11 12.03 9.46 -0.86
C ILE A 11 10.70 9.82 -0.20
N PHE A 12 10.65 9.93 1.13
CA PHE A 12 9.42 10.25 1.85
C PHE A 12 9.13 11.74 1.81
N PHE A 13 7.87 12.10 1.51
CA PHE A 13 7.36 13.47 1.54
C PHE A 13 6.28 13.62 2.60
N PRO A 14 6.64 13.54 3.90
CA PRO A 14 5.66 13.64 4.97
C PRO A 14 5.01 15.04 5.00
N ARG A 15 3.72 15.07 5.26
CA ARG A 15 2.98 16.31 5.48
C ARG A 15 1.91 16.10 6.54
N PRO A 16 1.77 17.01 7.50
CA PRO A 16 0.73 16.92 8.52
C PRO A 16 -0.65 17.18 7.93
N SER A 17 -1.67 16.60 8.56
CA SER A 17 -3.05 16.99 8.28
C SER A 17 -3.39 18.31 8.99
N PHE A 18 -4.19 19.14 8.32
CA PHE A 18 -4.83 20.32 8.92
C PHE A 18 -6.26 20.05 9.37
N LYS A 19 -6.79 18.84 9.12
CA LYS A 19 -8.10 18.41 9.61
C LYS A 19 -7.98 17.88 11.03
N GLU A 20 -8.93 18.24 11.88
CA GLU A 20 -9.03 17.66 13.21
C GLU A 20 -9.38 16.18 13.14
N LYS A 21 -8.96 15.44 14.16
CA LYS A 21 -9.33 14.03 14.34
C LYS A 21 -10.84 13.88 14.53
N ASP A 22 -11.44 12.97 13.81
CA ASP A 22 -12.85 12.59 13.97
C ASP A 22 -13.02 11.11 14.39
N SER A 23 -14.28 10.63 14.41
CA SER A 23 -14.60 9.27 14.87
C SER A 23 -14.09 8.15 13.97
N LYS A 24 -13.66 8.46 12.74
CA LYS A 24 -13.08 7.49 11.81
C LYS A 24 -11.57 7.31 12.02
N ASP A 25 -10.93 8.27 12.69
CA ASP A 25 -9.48 8.28 12.86
C ASP A 25 -9.05 7.51 14.11
N HIS A 26 -8.23 6.52 13.92
CA HIS A 26 -7.56 5.78 14.98
C HIS A 26 -6.08 6.18 15.02
N LEU A 27 -5.49 6.19 16.20
CA LEU A 27 -4.05 6.36 16.40
C LEU A 27 -3.51 5.03 16.89
N VAL A 28 -2.69 4.40 16.07
CA VAL A 28 -2.06 3.11 16.36
C VAL A 28 -0.67 3.38 16.93
N GLN A 29 -0.45 3.02 18.18
CA GLN A 29 0.88 3.11 18.78
C GLN A 29 1.79 2.03 18.17
N VAL A 30 2.78 2.46 17.39
CA VAL A 30 3.73 1.57 16.69
C VAL A 30 5.07 1.48 17.41
N GLU A 31 5.35 2.44 18.29
CA GLU A 31 6.53 2.49 19.15
C GLU A 31 6.22 3.37 20.37
N GLU A 32 7.07 3.35 21.39
CA GLU A 32 6.89 4.24 22.56
C GLU A 32 6.85 5.71 22.10
N ASN A 33 5.72 6.39 22.41
CA ASN A 33 5.43 7.78 22.02
C ASN A 33 5.33 8.07 20.51
N ILE A 34 5.17 7.04 19.69
CA ILE A 34 4.96 7.16 18.25
C ILE A 34 3.62 6.54 17.88
N ASP A 35 2.73 7.37 17.38
CA ASP A 35 1.42 6.97 16.87
C ASP A 35 1.34 7.17 15.35
N VAL A 36 0.70 6.23 14.66
CA VAL A 36 0.38 6.33 13.23
C VAL A 36 -1.14 6.42 13.04
N GLY A 37 -1.57 7.37 12.24
CA GLY A 37 -2.97 7.59 11.88
C GLY A 37 -3.49 6.49 10.97
N VAL A 38 -4.66 5.96 11.30
CA VAL A 38 -5.37 4.97 10.45
C VAL A 38 -6.84 5.38 10.40
N ARG A 39 -7.39 5.53 9.19
CA ARG A 39 -8.76 5.99 9.00
C ARG A 39 -9.67 4.86 8.53
N PHE A 40 -10.79 4.67 9.21
CA PHE A 40 -11.70 3.54 9.06
C PHE A 40 -12.99 3.98 8.35
N PHE A 41 -13.34 3.30 7.27
CA PHE A 41 -14.58 3.45 6.52
C PHE A 41 -15.34 2.11 6.48
N LEU A 42 -15.87 1.72 7.63
CA LEU A 42 -16.58 0.46 7.82
C LEU A 42 -18.09 0.65 7.66
N THR A 43 -18.74 -0.24 6.93
CA THR A 43 -20.19 -0.19 6.66
C THR A 43 -20.92 -1.46 7.08
N ASP A 44 -20.49 -2.62 6.65
CA ASP A 44 -21.15 -3.90 6.94
C ASP A 44 -20.12 -4.95 7.39
N LYS A 45 -20.47 -5.71 8.41
CA LYS A 45 -19.61 -6.75 8.99
C LYS A 45 -19.41 -7.96 8.07
N ASN A 46 -20.31 -8.14 7.10
CA ASN A 46 -20.26 -9.19 6.11
C ASN A 46 -19.50 -8.79 4.83
N ASN A 47 -18.98 -7.57 4.78
CA ASN A 47 -18.16 -7.12 3.67
C ASN A 47 -16.68 -7.44 3.91
N PRO A 48 -15.92 -7.83 2.87
CA PRO A 48 -14.47 -7.91 2.95
C PRO A 48 -13.87 -6.55 3.29
N THR A 49 -12.74 -6.54 3.97
CA THR A 49 -12.04 -5.33 4.38
C THR A 49 -10.74 -5.18 3.59
N ILE A 50 -10.54 -4.03 2.97
CA ILE A 50 -9.28 -3.65 2.33
C ILE A 50 -8.51 -2.76 3.31
N LEU A 51 -7.32 -3.20 3.73
CA LEU A 51 -6.33 -2.36 4.40
C LEU A 51 -5.41 -1.78 3.33
N PHE A 52 -5.51 -0.48 3.14
CA PHE A 52 -4.86 0.27 2.08
C PHE A 52 -3.72 1.15 2.62
N PHE A 53 -2.56 1.02 2.00
CA PHE A 53 -1.40 1.88 2.20
C PHE A 53 -1.27 2.81 1.00
N HIS A 54 -1.42 4.10 1.26
CA HIS A 54 -1.48 5.13 0.23
C HIS A 54 -0.13 5.46 -0.41
N GLY A 55 -0.15 6.23 -1.48
CA GLY A 55 1.03 6.73 -2.16
C GLY A 55 1.75 7.83 -1.38
N ASN A 56 2.94 8.17 -1.85
CA ASN A 56 3.74 9.22 -1.23
C ASN A 56 3.03 10.58 -1.29
N ALA A 57 3.19 11.41 -0.26
CA ALA A 57 2.53 12.71 -0.10
C ALA A 57 1.00 12.71 -0.04
N GLU A 58 0.34 11.55 0.03
CA GLU A 58 -1.10 11.43 0.28
C GLU A 58 -1.37 11.33 1.78
N LEU A 59 -2.63 11.49 2.20
CA LEU A 59 -3.07 11.38 3.59
C LEU A 59 -4.34 10.53 3.70
N SER A 60 -4.45 9.73 4.74
CA SER A 60 -5.65 8.91 5.00
C SER A 60 -6.94 9.73 5.03
N GLN A 61 -6.90 10.95 5.54
CA GLN A 61 -8.04 11.87 5.60
C GLN A 61 -8.46 12.48 4.26
N GLU A 62 -7.73 12.23 3.18
CA GLU A 62 -8.08 12.66 1.82
C GLU A 62 -8.91 11.60 1.08
N TYR A 63 -9.08 10.43 1.67
CA TYR A 63 -9.79 9.30 1.06
C TYR A 63 -11.30 9.25 1.34
N ASP A 64 -11.89 10.25 2.00
CA ASP A 64 -13.32 10.27 2.33
C ASP A 64 -14.22 10.01 1.10
N ASP A 65 -13.97 10.70 -0.01
CA ASP A 65 -14.75 10.56 -1.24
C ASP A 65 -14.46 9.23 -1.96
N ILE A 66 -13.22 8.76 -1.94
CA ILE A 66 -12.80 7.51 -2.58
C ILE A 66 -13.37 6.31 -1.81
N ALA A 67 -13.32 6.35 -0.48
CA ALA A 67 -13.86 5.31 0.39
C ALA A 67 -15.36 5.06 0.16
N TYR A 68 -16.11 6.12 -0.18
CA TYR A 68 -17.53 6.00 -0.53
C TYR A 68 -17.74 5.00 -1.70
N TYR A 69 -16.89 5.02 -2.71
CA TYR A 69 -17.00 4.10 -3.85
C TYR A 69 -16.65 2.67 -3.46
N TYR A 70 -15.64 2.44 -2.60
CA TYR A 70 -15.37 1.10 -2.06
C TYR A 70 -16.58 0.56 -1.29
N ASN A 71 -17.17 1.39 -0.44
CA ASN A 71 -18.35 1.02 0.32
C ASN A 71 -19.56 0.72 -0.57
N MET A 72 -19.78 1.47 -1.65
CA MET A 72 -20.82 1.19 -2.64
C MET A 72 -20.64 -0.16 -3.35
N HIS A 73 -19.40 -0.66 -3.43
CA HIS A 73 -19.09 -1.97 -3.99
C HIS A 73 -18.95 -3.07 -2.91
N ASN A 74 -19.57 -2.86 -1.75
CA ASN A 74 -19.59 -3.81 -0.64
C ASN A 74 -18.18 -4.21 -0.17
N CYS A 75 -17.30 -3.24 -0.01
CA CYS A 75 -16.01 -3.38 0.64
C CYS A 75 -15.90 -2.40 1.80
N ASN A 76 -15.50 -2.85 2.96
CA ASN A 76 -14.97 -2.00 4.01
C ASN A 76 -13.59 -1.51 3.57
N PHE A 77 -13.24 -0.28 3.94
CA PHE A 77 -11.99 0.33 3.52
C PHE A 77 -11.30 0.98 4.70
N ILE A 78 -10.02 0.70 4.87
CA ILE A 78 -9.19 1.25 5.95
C ILE A 78 -7.93 1.79 5.30
N VAL A 79 -7.56 3.04 5.60
CA VAL A 79 -6.40 3.71 5.03
C VAL A 79 -5.41 4.02 6.13
N ALA A 80 -4.17 3.59 5.96
CA ALA A 80 -3.09 3.82 6.90
C ALA A 80 -2.14 4.91 6.39
N ASP A 81 -1.81 5.85 7.27
CA ASP A 81 -0.73 6.82 7.09
C ASP A 81 0.64 6.19 7.42
N TYR A 82 1.69 6.98 7.34
CA TYR A 82 3.05 6.67 7.81
C TYR A 82 3.47 7.66 8.88
N ARG A 83 4.58 7.42 9.59
CA ARG A 83 5.15 8.41 10.53
C ARG A 83 5.31 9.76 9.84
N GLY A 84 4.88 10.84 10.47
CA GLY A 84 4.94 12.20 9.95
C GLY A 84 3.90 12.56 8.88
N TYR A 85 3.03 11.62 8.48
CA TYR A 85 1.89 11.89 7.57
C TYR A 85 0.59 12.02 8.37
N GLY A 86 -0.28 12.87 7.92
CA GLY A 86 -1.63 13.01 8.48
C GLY A 86 -1.62 13.40 9.95
N LEU A 87 -2.20 12.55 10.77
CA LEU A 87 -2.24 12.69 12.24
C LEU A 87 -1.10 11.97 12.95
N SER A 88 -0.18 11.35 12.20
CA SER A 88 0.90 10.55 12.74
C SER A 88 2.02 11.41 13.32
N THR A 89 2.70 10.88 14.33
CA THR A 89 3.91 11.47 14.92
C THR A 89 5.17 10.85 14.32
N GLY A 90 6.34 11.33 14.74
CA GLY A 90 7.64 10.80 14.31
C GLY A 90 8.05 11.20 12.90
N SER A 91 9.04 10.51 12.36
CA SER A 91 9.57 10.71 11.01
C SER A 91 9.70 9.38 10.28
N PRO A 92 9.36 9.32 8.98
CA PRO A 92 9.39 8.08 8.24
C PRO A 92 10.82 7.68 7.87
N THR A 93 11.09 6.39 7.95
CA THR A 93 12.26 5.74 7.36
C THR A 93 11.82 4.42 6.72
N LYS A 94 12.66 3.85 5.87
CA LYS A 94 12.39 2.53 5.29
C LYS A 94 12.14 1.47 6.39
N ASP A 95 12.99 1.45 7.40
CA ASP A 95 12.93 0.40 8.43
C ASP A 95 11.68 0.54 9.31
N ASN A 96 11.31 1.77 9.69
CA ASN A 96 10.08 1.95 10.46
C ASN A 96 8.82 1.79 9.61
N LEU A 97 8.83 2.09 8.30
CA LEU A 97 7.71 1.76 7.42
C LEU A 97 7.41 0.26 7.47
N HIS A 98 8.43 -0.60 7.39
CA HIS A 98 8.26 -2.04 7.47
C HIS A 98 7.74 -2.48 8.84
N ALA A 99 8.36 -1.99 9.93
CA ALA A 99 7.95 -2.35 11.29
C ALA A 99 6.50 -1.91 11.57
N ASP A 100 6.20 -0.65 11.26
CA ASP A 100 4.88 -0.05 11.49
C ASP A 100 3.78 -0.73 10.68
N SER A 101 4.08 -1.18 9.45
CA SER A 101 3.10 -1.91 8.63
C SER A 101 2.58 -3.16 9.33
N SER A 102 3.44 -3.91 10.03
CA SER A 102 3.04 -5.08 10.81
C SER A 102 2.23 -4.70 12.05
N GLU A 103 2.62 -3.65 12.77
CA GLU A 103 1.87 -3.17 13.94
C GLU A 103 0.48 -2.65 13.56
N ILE A 104 0.38 -1.89 12.45
CA ILE A 104 -0.89 -1.43 11.90
C ILE A 104 -1.77 -2.62 11.51
N PHE A 105 -1.21 -3.61 10.81
CA PHE A 105 -1.95 -4.82 10.44
C PHE A 105 -2.48 -5.57 11.66
N ASN A 106 -1.65 -5.78 12.67
CA ASN A 106 -2.03 -6.44 13.91
C ASN A 106 -3.17 -5.70 14.63
N TYR A 107 -3.07 -4.37 14.71
CA TYR A 107 -4.12 -3.52 15.30
C TYR A 107 -5.43 -3.64 14.52
N VAL A 108 -5.37 -3.49 13.19
CA VAL A 108 -6.56 -3.58 12.32
C VAL A 108 -7.21 -4.95 12.45
N LYS A 109 -6.43 -6.03 12.38
CA LYS A 109 -6.93 -7.39 12.53
C LYS A 109 -7.60 -7.62 13.88
N SER A 110 -6.98 -7.16 14.98
CA SER A 110 -7.57 -7.26 16.32
C SER A 110 -8.88 -6.50 16.41
N PHE A 111 -8.90 -5.26 15.90
CA PHE A 111 -10.11 -4.44 15.86
C PHE A 111 -11.24 -5.10 15.07
N LEU A 112 -10.96 -5.66 13.89
CA LEU A 112 -11.94 -6.34 13.06
C LEU A 112 -12.53 -7.56 13.78
N ASN A 113 -11.68 -8.39 14.40
CA ASN A 113 -12.09 -9.57 15.14
C ASN A 113 -12.97 -9.21 16.36
N GLU A 114 -12.57 -8.26 17.17
CA GLU A 114 -13.30 -7.79 18.35
C GLU A 114 -14.68 -7.22 18.00
N ASN A 115 -14.78 -6.56 16.84
CA ASN A 115 -16.01 -5.95 16.34
C ASN A 115 -16.80 -6.86 15.41
N LYS A 116 -16.36 -8.13 15.21
CA LYS A 116 -17.03 -9.16 14.39
C LYS A 116 -17.12 -8.83 12.90
N TYR A 117 -16.08 -8.21 12.36
CA TYR A 117 -15.84 -8.11 10.92
C TYR A 117 -14.97 -9.31 10.53
N ASN A 118 -15.59 -10.45 10.26
CA ASN A 118 -14.89 -11.75 10.12
C ASN A 118 -14.77 -12.20 8.66
N GLU A 119 -14.97 -11.31 7.72
CA GLU A 119 -14.80 -11.57 6.30
C GLU A 119 -13.34 -11.38 5.86
N LYS A 120 -13.07 -11.58 4.58
CA LYS A 120 -11.73 -11.49 3.99
C LYS A 120 -11.00 -10.20 4.33
N ILE A 121 -9.70 -10.29 4.58
CA ILE A 121 -8.78 -9.16 4.73
C ILE A 121 -7.87 -9.12 3.50
N ILE A 122 -7.98 -8.03 2.75
CA ILE A 122 -7.18 -7.77 1.56
C ILE A 122 -6.18 -6.65 1.87
N ILE A 123 -4.93 -6.89 1.56
CA ILE A 123 -3.90 -5.84 1.67
C ILE A 123 -3.76 -5.16 0.32
N MET A 124 -3.79 -3.84 0.31
CA MET A 124 -3.59 -3.06 -0.91
C MET A 124 -2.55 -1.98 -0.69
N GLY A 125 -1.61 -1.85 -1.63
CA GLY A 125 -0.60 -0.80 -1.60
C GLY A 125 -0.47 -0.09 -2.93
N ARG A 126 -0.51 1.25 -2.88
CA ARG A 126 -0.32 2.11 -4.05
C ARG A 126 1.05 2.78 -3.99
N SER A 127 1.81 2.73 -5.09
CA SER A 127 3.11 3.42 -5.19
C SER A 127 4.02 3.09 -4.00
N LEU A 128 4.38 4.06 -3.16
CA LEU A 128 5.12 3.85 -1.91
C LEU A 128 4.46 2.77 -1.03
N GLY A 129 3.14 2.74 -0.96
CA GLY A 129 2.38 1.78 -0.16
C GLY A 129 2.58 0.32 -0.58
N SER A 130 3.08 0.07 -1.80
CA SER A 130 3.47 -1.28 -2.22
C SER A 130 4.55 -1.89 -1.32
N ALA A 131 5.42 -1.07 -0.72
CA ALA A 131 6.44 -1.54 0.23
C ALA A 131 5.79 -2.07 1.53
N SER A 132 4.79 -1.38 2.06
CA SER A 132 4.01 -1.84 3.22
C SER A 132 3.21 -3.10 2.89
N ALA A 133 2.55 -3.15 1.73
CA ALA A 133 1.82 -4.33 1.29
C ALA A 133 2.77 -5.54 1.13
N CYS A 134 3.92 -5.36 0.50
CA CYS A 134 4.94 -6.41 0.36
C CYS A 134 5.48 -6.89 1.72
N GLU A 135 5.63 -6.01 2.70
CA GLU A 135 6.04 -6.42 4.05
C GLU A 135 5.00 -7.30 4.70
N ILE A 136 3.72 -6.95 4.60
CA ILE A 136 2.62 -7.74 5.18
C ILE A 136 2.52 -9.11 4.52
N ILE A 137 2.56 -9.20 3.19
CA ILE A 137 2.52 -10.52 2.51
C ILE A 137 3.72 -11.39 2.85
N SER A 138 4.85 -10.80 3.18
CA SER A 138 6.05 -11.54 3.60
C SER A 138 5.94 -12.10 5.02
N LYS A 139 5.31 -11.36 5.94
CA LYS A 139 5.25 -11.74 7.37
C LYS A 139 3.93 -12.38 7.79
N HIS A 140 2.84 -12.01 7.13
CA HIS A 140 1.47 -12.33 7.53
C HIS A 140 0.67 -13.04 6.42
N SER A 141 1.32 -13.70 5.47
CA SER A 141 0.66 -14.32 4.30
C SER A 141 -0.48 -15.27 4.65
N SER A 142 -0.37 -16.01 5.75
CA SER A 142 -1.41 -16.95 6.22
C SER A 142 -2.58 -16.26 6.95
N GLU A 143 -2.53 -14.96 7.13
CA GLU A 143 -3.49 -14.18 7.91
C GLU A 143 -4.30 -13.21 7.06
N ILE A 144 -4.04 -13.21 5.73
CA ILE A 144 -4.70 -12.39 4.73
C ILE A 144 -5.24 -13.26 3.60
N ASP A 145 -6.23 -12.76 2.88
CA ASP A 145 -6.89 -13.52 1.81
C ASP A 145 -6.37 -13.13 0.42
N GLY A 146 -5.76 -11.98 0.26
CA GLY A 146 -5.17 -11.54 -1.00
C GLY A 146 -4.42 -10.22 -0.92
N CYS A 147 -3.67 -9.92 -1.98
CA CYS A 147 -2.88 -8.70 -2.11
C CYS A 147 -3.19 -7.98 -3.42
N ILE A 148 -3.29 -6.65 -3.36
CA ILE A 148 -3.45 -5.77 -4.52
C ILE A 148 -2.28 -4.77 -4.53
N ILE A 149 -1.58 -4.70 -5.66
CA ILE A 149 -0.50 -3.72 -5.86
C ILE A 149 -0.90 -2.78 -7.00
N GLU A 150 -1.02 -1.50 -6.70
CA GLU A 150 -1.32 -0.46 -7.68
C GLU A 150 -0.11 0.42 -7.93
N SER A 151 0.33 0.50 -9.19
CA SER A 151 1.52 1.30 -9.61
C SER A 151 2.69 1.15 -8.64
N GLY A 152 2.91 -0.09 -8.18
CA GLY A 152 3.97 -0.42 -7.22
C GLY A 152 5.31 -0.68 -7.89
N PHE A 153 6.36 -0.74 -7.09
CA PHE A 153 7.73 -1.00 -7.54
C PHE A 153 8.27 -2.30 -6.94
N GLY A 154 8.91 -3.10 -7.76
CA GLY A 154 9.67 -4.27 -7.33
C GLY A 154 11.10 -3.90 -6.88
N THR A 155 11.66 -2.87 -7.54
CA THR A 155 13.01 -2.36 -7.28
C THR A 155 12.97 -0.85 -6.99
N GLU A 156 14.00 -0.33 -6.31
CA GLU A 156 14.11 1.10 -6.00
C GLU A 156 14.68 1.94 -7.16
N ILE A 157 15.00 1.32 -8.28
CA ILE A 157 15.61 2.00 -9.43
C ILE A 157 14.77 3.18 -9.95
N PRO A 158 13.43 3.07 -10.08
CA PRO A 158 12.60 4.22 -10.46
C PRO A 158 12.67 5.36 -9.45
N LEU A 159 12.72 5.05 -8.16
CA LEU A 159 12.80 6.05 -7.08
C LEU A 159 14.13 6.80 -7.11
N MET A 160 15.22 6.12 -7.45
CA MET A 160 16.55 6.76 -7.64
C MET A 160 16.52 7.75 -8.79
N LYS A 161 15.86 7.39 -9.92
CA LYS A 161 15.74 8.28 -11.08
C LYS A 161 14.99 9.58 -10.77
N ILE A 162 13.99 9.54 -9.89
CA ILE A 162 13.26 10.74 -9.44
C ILE A 162 14.21 11.73 -8.73
N LEU A 163 15.27 11.21 -8.10
CA LEU A 163 16.28 11.98 -7.37
C LEU A 163 17.53 12.27 -8.23
N ASP A 164 17.47 12.04 -9.55
CA ASP A 164 18.61 12.18 -10.48
C ASP A 164 19.83 11.32 -10.07
N LEU A 165 19.59 10.15 -9.48
CA LEU A 165 20.63 9.23 -9.04
C LEU A 165 20.64 7.95 -9.87
N THR A 166 21.81 7.37 -10.04
CA THR A 166 22.02 6.06 -10.63
C THR A 166 22.30 5.00 -9.55
N PRO A 167 22.10 3.69 -9.82
CA PRO A 167 22.49 2.63 -8.91
C PRO A 167 23.97 2.70 -8.46
N ASP A 168 24.88 3.15 -9.34
CA ASP A 168 26.30 3.26 -9.05
C ASP A 168 26.61 4.41 -8.07
N ASP A 169 25.88 5.54 -8.16
CA ASP A 169 26.06 6.69 -7.26
C ASP A 169 25.86 6.34 -5.80
N VAL A 170 24.96 5.37 -5.53
CA VAL A 170 24.57 4.97 -4.17
C VAL A 170 25.04 3.56 -3.81
N GLN A 171 25.85 2.92 -4.65
CA GLN A 171 26.28 1.53 -4.48
C GLN A 171 25.09 0.61 -4.17
N TYR A 172 24.06 0.71 -5.03
CA TYR A 172 22.78 0.02 -4.81
C TYR A 172 22.96 -1.49 -4.68
N ASP A 173 22.36 -2.04 -3.63
CA ASP A 173 22.20 -3.47 -3.42
C ASP A 173 20.75 -3.75 -3.02
N PRO A 174 19.99 -4.51 -3.81
CA PRO A 174 18.58 -4.82 -3.53
C PRO A 174 18.31 -5.36 -2.13
N LYS A 175 19.28 -6.05 -1.52
CA LYS A 175 19.16 -6.60 -0.16
C LYS A 175 19.06 -5.55 0.95
N HIS A 176 19.41 -4.32 0.65
CA HIS A 176 19.34 -3.21 1.60
C HIS A 176 18.23 -2.22 1.28
N GLY A 177 17.46 -2.48 0.21
CA GLY A 177 16.30 -1.69 -0.19
C GLY A 177 15.01 -2.11 0.54
N PHE A 178 13.88 -1.86 -0.11
CA PHE A 178 12.55 -2.31 0.37
C PHE A 178 12.33 -3.82 0.16
N GLU A 179 13.13 -4.44 -0.70
CA GLU A 179 13.07 -5.86 -1.04
C GLU A 179 11.69 -6.32 -1.58
N ASN A 180 10.93 -5.42 -2.19
CA ASN A 180 9.58 -5.72 -2.66
C ASN A 180 9.56 -6.90 -3.63
N LEU A 181 10.51 -6.93 -4.60
CA LEU A 181 10.59 -8.02 -5.57
C LEU A 181 10.86 -9.37 -4.87
N ARG A 182 11.76 -9.43 -3.88
CA ARG A 182 12.02 -10.67 -3.13
C ARG A 182 10.76 -11.15 -2.42
N LYS A 183 10.06 -10.23 -1.74
CA LYS A 183 8.84 -10.53 -0.98
C LYS A 183 7.71 -11.04 -1.89
N ILE A 184 7.52 -10.40 -3.05
CA ILE A 184 6.49 -10.81 -4.01
C ILE A 184 6.82 -12.17 -4.67
N VAL A 185 8.11 -12.46 -4.91
CA VAL A 185 8.57 -13.76 -5.45
C VAL A 185 8.26 -14.90 -4.47
N GLU A 186 8.30 -14.64 -3.18
CA GLU A 186 8.02 -15.64 -2.14
C GLU A 186 6.52 -15.81 -1.85
N TYR A 187 5.70 -14.85 -2.24
CA TYR A 187 4.26 -14.85 -1.99
C TYR A 187 3.52 -15.78 -2.97
N ASP A 188 2.75 -16.73 -2.43
CA ASP A 188 1.96 -17.73 -3.17
C ASP A 188 0.43 -17.50 -3.07
N GLY A 189 -0.01 -16.54 -2.25
CA GLY A 189 -1.41 -16.16 -2.12
C GLY A 189 -1.94 -15.37 -3.34
N PRO A 190 -3.26 -15.10 -3.40
CA PRO A 190 -3.89 -14.38 -4.51
C PRO A 190 -3.31 -12.96 -4.69
N LEU A 191 -2.94 -12.61 -5.92
CA LEU A 191 -2.28 -11.35 -6.27
C LEU A 191 -2.99 -10.65 -7.44
N PHE A 192 -3.33 -9.37 -7.26
CA PHE A 192 -3.80 -8.52 -8.34
C PHE A 192 -2.88 -7.31 -8.51
N VAL A 193 -2.28 -7.17 -9.67
CA VAL A 193 -1.46 -6.00 -10.02
C VAL A 193 -2.29 -5.07 -10.92
N ILE A 194 -2.39 -3.81 -10.56
CA ILE A 194 -3.01 -2.74 -11.35
C ILE A 194 -1.89 -1.76 -11.71
N HIS A 195 -1.68 -1.46 -12.99
CA HIS A 195 -0.61 -0.55 -13.37
C HIS A 195 -1.03 0.35 -14.54
N ALA A 196 -0.63 1.61 -14.48
CA ALA A 196 -0.87 2.56 -15.56
C ALA A 196 0.08 2.29 -16.73
N GLN A 197 -0.44 2.26 -17.96
CA GLN A 197 0.37 2.01 -19.15
C GLN A 197 1.43 3.10 -19.38
N MET A 198 1.08 4.34 -19.09
CA MET A 198 1.94 5.50 -19.29
C MET A 198 2.43 6.06 -17.95
N ASP A 199 2.77 5.16 -17.01
CA ASP A 199 3.28 5.56 -15.70
C ASP A 199 4.68 6.19 -15.86
N ASP A 200 4.75 7.47 -15.56
CA ASP A 200 5.95 8.30 -15.70
C ASP A 200 6.79 8.39 -14.40
N ILE A 201 6.29 7.79 -13.32
CA ILE A 201 6.97 7.75 -12.01
C ILE A 201 7.52 6.36 -11.73
N ILE A 202 6.66 5.36 -11.76
CA ILE A 202 7.01 3.93 -11.63
C ILE A 202 6.69 3.25 -12.96
N PRO A 203 7.68 2.96 -13.80
CA PRO A 203 7.44 2.38 -15.13
C PRO A 203 6.64 1.07 -15.07
N LEU A 204 5.81 0.84 -16.10
CA LEU A 204 4.95 -0.35 -16.22
C LEU A 204 5.72 -1.66 -16.02
N GLU A 205 6.98 -1.69 -16.44
CA GLU A 205 7.86 -2.85 -16.32
C GLU A 205 8.04 -3.33 -14.87
N GLU A 206 7.92 -2.44 -13.88
CA GLU A 206 7.98 -2.81 -12.46
C GLU A 206 6.74 -3.63 -12.06
N GLY A 207 5.55 -3.23 -12.50
CA GLY A 207 4.32 -3.99 -12.27
C GLY A 207 4.32 -5.34 -13.00
N GLU A 208 4.76 -5.36 -14.26
CA GLU A 208 4.92 -6.59 -15.04
C GLU A 208 5.93 -7.53 -14.38
N LEU A 209 7.05 -7.01 -13.89
CA LEU A 209 8.08 -7.77 -13.17
C LEU A 209 7.51 -8.41 -11.89
N MET A 210 6.79 -7.64 -11.08
CA MET A 210 6.16 -8.16 -9.86
C MET A 210 5.15 -9.25 -10.18
N HIS A 211 4.30 -9.05 -11.18
CA HIS A 211 3.33 -10.05 -11.62
C HIS A 211 4.02 -11.30 -12.17
N GLU A 212 4.98 -11.16 -13.09
CA GLU A 212 5.67 -12.29 -13.72
C GLU A 212 6.38 -13.16 -12.67
N LYS A 213 7.13 -12.52 -11.76
CA LYS A 213 7.98 -13.20 -10.78
C LYS A 213 7.24 -13.78 -9.59
N SER A 214 6.03 -13.35 -9.30
CA SER A 214 5.22 -13.93 -8.21
C SER A 214 4.95 -15.42 -8.45
N LYS A 215 5.06 -16.21 -7.38
CA LYS A 215 4.72 -17.64 -7.37
C LYS A 215 3.22 -17.91 -7.32
N SER A 216 2.39 -16.90 -7.09
CA SER A 216 0.95 -17.06 -6.99
C SER A 216 0.38 -17.81 -8.19
N SER A 217 -0.43 -18.82 -7.94
CA SER A 217 -1.21 -19.52 -8.97
C SER A 217 -2.51 -18.77 -9.31
N GLN A 218 -2.93 -17.84 -8.44
CA GLN A 218 -4.09 -16.96 -8.62
C GLN A 218 -3.62 -15.51 -8.74
N LYS A 219 -3.00 -15.19 -9.89
CA LYS A 219 -2.51 -13.84 -10.14
C LYS A 219 -3.08 -13.27 -11.41
N GLU A 220 -3.44 -12.01 -11.37
CA GLU A 220 -3.84 -11.24 -12.55
C GLU A 220 -3.15 -9.87 -12.58
N ILE A 221 -2.99 -9.33 -13.78
CA ILE A 221 -2.50 -7.97 -14.01
C ILE A 221 -3.51 -7.22 -14.87
N TRP A 222 -3.79 -5.99 -14.48
CA TRP A 222 -4.58 -5.07 -15.27
C TRP A 222 -3.74 -3.84 -15.63
N ILE A 223 -3.36 -3.76 -16.90
CA ILE A 223 -2.71 -2.58 -17.47
C ILE A 223 -3.80 -1.61 -17.89
N VAL A 224 -3.79 -0.42 -17.29
CA VAL A 224 -4.76 0.63 -17.61
C VAL A 224 -4.23 1.48 -18.76
N GLU A 225 -4.77 1.25 -19.94
CA GLU A 225 -4.38 1.96 -21.15
C GLU A 225 -4.56 3.48 -21.01
N HIS A 226 -3.61 4.24 -21.55
CA HIS A 226 -3.60 5.71 -21.54
C HIS A 226 -3.59 6.39 -20.17
N ALA A 227 -3.57 5.64 -19.07
CA ALA A 227 -3.43 6.20 -17.71
C ALA A 227 -1.96 6.44 -17.38
N ASN A 228 -1.72 7.44 -16.54
CA ASN A 228 -0.45 7.68 -15.87
C ASN A 228 -0.55 7.37 -14.37
N HIS A 229 0.55 7.56 -13.62
CA HIS A 229 0.66 7.23 -12.20
C HIS A 229 -0.47 7.76 -11.32
N ASN A 230 -1.04 8.91 -11.66
CA ASN A 230 -1.96 9.65 -10.79
C ASN A 230 -3.42 9.67 -11.28
N ASN A 231 -3.74 9.04 -12.42
CA ASN A 231 -5.08 9.19 -13.00
C ASN A 231 -5.80 7.88 -13.33
N ILE A 232 -5.33 6.73 -12.82
CA ILE A 232 -5.96 5.41 -13.03
C ILE A 232 -7.47 5.47 -12.75
N MET A 233 -7.87 5.93 -11.57
CA MET A 233 -9.29 6.03 -11.19
C MET A 233 -10.08 7.00 -12.08
N MET A 234 -9.44 8.07 -12.57
CA MET A 234 -10.09 9.02 -13.48
C MET A 234 -10.35 8.42 -14.86
N HIS A 235 -9.46 7.54 -15.36
CA HIS A 235 -9.63 6.83 -16.62
C HIS A 235 -10.66 5.70 -16.54
N THR A 236 -10.73 5.03 -15.41
CA THR A 236 -11.48 3.79 -15.26
C THR A 236 -12.81 3.96 -14.52
N HIS A 237 -12.98 5.09 -13.80
CA HIS A 237 -14.19 5.39 -13.05
C HIS A 237 -14.66 4.19 -12.19
N GLN A 238 -15.91 3.79 -12.32
CA GLN A 238 -16.48 2.67 -11.55
C GLN A 238 -15.90 1.30 -11.91
N GLU A 239 -15.28 1.16 -13.08
CA GLU A 239 -14.68 -0.13 -13.47
C GLU A 239 -13.52 -0.51 -12.54
N TYR A 240 -12.78 0.47 -12.03
CA TYR A 240 -11.73 0.26 -11.05
C TYR A 240 -12.23 -0.53 -9.83
N PHE A 241 -13.29 -0.04 -9.20
CA PHE A 241 -13.87 -0.67 -8.01
C PHE A 241 -14.51 -2.03 -8.33
N LYS A 242 -15.15 -2.17 -9.49
CA LYS A 242 -15.73 -3.43 -9.95
C LYS A 242 -14.67 -4.51 -10.18
N LYS A 243 -13.51 -4.16 -10.74
CA LYS A 243 -12.41 -5.12 -10.95
C LYS A 243 -11.80 -5.56 -9.62
N ILE A 244 -11.57 -4.63 -8.70
CA ILE A 244 -11.12 -4.94 -7.33
C ILE A 244 -12.12 -5.88 -6.65
N LYS A 245 -13.42 -5.55 -6.68
CA LYS A 245 -14.44 -6.41 -6.07
C LYS A 245 -14.50 -7.79 -6.72
N ARG A 246 -14.41 -7.87 -8.05
CA ARG A 246 -14.38 -9.14 -8.78
C ARG A 246 -13.18 -10.00 -8.35
N PHE A 247 -12.00 -9.41 -8.21
CA PHE A 247 -10.84 -10.13 -7.69
C PHE A 247 -11.10 -10.67 -6.28
N ILE A 248 -11.60 -9.84 -5.37
CA ILE A 248 -11.93 -10.24 -3.99
C ILE A 248 -12.97 -11.36 -3.95
N ASP A 249 -13.95 -11.36 -4.85
CA ASP A 249 -14.99 -12.39 -4.92
C ASP A 249 -14.48 -13.71 -5.51
N SER A 250 -13.40 -13.68 -6.26
CA SER A 250 -12.82 -14.86 -6.93
C SER A 250 -11.87 -15.69 -6.08
N ILE A 251 -11.47 -15.18 -4.93
CA ILE A 251 -10.50 -15.80 -4.03
C ILE A 251 -11.14 -16.41 -2.80
#